data_cdb0114265741b199b01383f8c598860
#
_entry.id   cdb0114265741b199b01383f8c598860
#
_cell.length_a   1.000
_cell.length_b   1.000
_cell.length_c   1.000
_cell.angle_alpha   90.00
_cell.angle_beta   90.00
_cell.angle_gamma   90.00
#
_symmetry.space_group_name_H-M   'P 1'
#
loop_
_entity.id
_entity.type
_entity.pdbx_description
1 polymer ?
#
loop_
_entity_poly.entity_id
_entity_poly.type
_entity_poly.pdbx_seq_one_letter_code
_entity_poly.pdbx_strand_id
1 'polypeptide(L)'
;MKKMSVTIIAMTIATGTAVAETVNFDGMKTGAPPPGWTATQTGSGAAKWTVDKDNSAPSRPNVLKQSGQATFPVCFKNDTSIKDGFVEVKFKPIAGKEDQAGGVIWRLQDANNYYIARANALENNVTIYHTIKGKRIEKKRANMGVASGRWHTLRVDFKGNHFTVTFDGRKAIEWDDDTFKNPGKVGVWTKADSVTAFDDFSYASK
;
A
#
# COMPACT_ATOMS: atom_id res chain seq x y z
N MET A 1 56.00 6.61 -37.91
CA MET A 1 55.01 5.73 -37.29
C MET A 1 54.33 6.51 -36.10
N LYS A 2 53.12 6.98 -36.27
CA LYS A 2 52.39 7.71 -35.24
C LYS A 2 51.70 6.68 -34.30
N LYS A 3 52.02 6.72 -33.01
CA LYS A 3 51.33 5.92 -31.98
C LYS A 3 49.99 6.56 -31.66
N MET A 4 48.91 5.88 -31.95
CA MET A 4 47.56 6.25 -31.53
C MET A 4 47.37 5.77 -30.09
N SER A 5 47.21 6.69 -29.14
CA SER A 5 46.80 6.38 -27.77
C SER A 5 45.29 6.26 -27.73
N VAL A 6 44.77 5.09 -27.31
CA VAL A 6 43.38 4.87 -27.07
C VAL A 6 43.11 5.16 -25.59
N THR A 7 42.34 6.20 -25.31
CA THR A 7 41.88 6.52 -23.95
C THR A 7 40.57 5.77 -23.67
N ILE A 8 40.64 4.81 -22.78
CA ILE A 8 39.45 4.08 -22.28
C ILE A 8 38.83 4.92 -21.18
N ILE A 9 37.64 5.48 -21.43
CA ILE A 9 36.85 6.15 -20.41
C ILE A 9 36.05 5.06 -19.66
N ALA A 10 36.44 4.80 -18.43
CA ALA A 10 35.66 3.92 -17.56
C ALA A 10 34.40 4.66 -17.05
N MET A 11 33.24 4.25 -17.51
CA MET A 11 31.97 4.76 -17.07
C MET A 11 31.59 4.05 -15.76
N THR A 12 31.77 4.71 -14.63
CA THR A 12 31.31 4.23 -13.31
C THR A 12 29.79 4.33 -13.25
N ILE A 13 29.09 3.20 -13.29
CA ILE A 13 27.65 3.11 -13.03
C ILE A 13 27.50 3.17 -11.50
N ALA A 14 27.05 4.30 -10.97
CA ALA A 14 26.64 4.42 -9.58
C ALA A 14 25.31 3.65 -9.39
N THR A 15 25.36 2.46 -8.81
CA THR A 15 24.17 1.74 -8.36
C THR A 15 23.67 2.43 -7.07
N GLY A 16 22.77 3.40 -7.23
CA GLY A 16 22.07 3.99 -6.11
C GLY A 16 21.24 2.91 -5.40
N THR A 17 21.59 2.60 -4.14
CA THR A 17 20.71 1.80 -3.27
C THR A 17 19.46 2.64 -2.97
N ALA A 18 18.29 2.18 -3.41
CA ALA A 18 17.04 2.83 -3.04
C ALA A 18 16.86 2.76 -1.51
N VAL A 19 16.78 3.93 -0.88
CA VAL A 19 16.50 4.02 0.56
C VAL A 19 15.00 3.87 0.75
N ALA A 20 14.59 2.96 1.62
CA ALA A 20 13.18 2.83 2.00
C ALA A 20 12.77 4.04 2.85
N GLU A 21 11.62 4.62 2.50
CA GLU A 21 10.97 5.64 3.33
C GLU A 21 9.91 4.99 4.21
N THR A 22 9.77 5.45 5.45
CA THR A 22 8.74 4.99 6.40
C THR A 22 8.00 6.17 6.99
N VAL A 23 6.68 6.10 6.98
CA VAL A 23 5.76 7.07 7.60
C VAL A 23 5.06 6.40 8.77
N ASN A 24 5.32 6.87 9.98
CA ASN A 24 4.75 6.33 11.22
C ASN A 24 3.65 7.21 11.85
N PHE A 25 3.32 8.34 11.24
CA PHE A 25 2.27 9.29 11.65
C PHE A 25 2.47 9.97 13.03
N ASP A 26 3.49 9.64 13.81
CA ASP A 26 3.66 10.06 15.21
C ASP A 26 3.77 11.56 15.40
N GLY A 27 4.46 12.26 14.49
CA GLY A 27 4.60 13.72 14.51
C GLY A 27 3.41 14.50 13.94
N MET A 28 2.34 13.82 13.51
CA MET A 28 1.22 14.45 12.81
C MET A 28 0.09 14.84 13.77
N LYS A 29 -0.65 15.91 13.41
CA LYS A 29 -1.81 16.37 14.18
C LYS A 29 -2.96 15.37 14.08
N THR A 30 -3.53 14.97 15.21
CA THR A 30 -4.69 14.09 15.28
C THR A 30 -6.00 14.78 14.84
N GLY A 31 -6.99 13.99 14.42
CA GLY A 31 -8.32 14.44 14.06
C GLY A 31 -8.46 14.89 12.59
N ALA A 32 -7.41 14.81 11.79
CA ALA A 32 -7.40 15.18 10.37
C ALA A 32 -6.63 14.14 9.54
N PRO A 33 -6.81 14.10 8.21
CA PRO A 33 -5.96 13.32 7.32
C PRO A 33 -4.48 13.78 7.42
N PRO A 34 -3.51 12.88 7.17
CA PRO A 34 -2.10 13.22 7.24
C PRO A 34 -1.72 14.25 6.16
N PRO A 35 -0.89 15.25 6.49
CA PRO A 35 -0.36 16.20 5.49
C PRO A 35 0.39 15.48 4.38
N GLY A 36 0.21 15.93 3.13
CA GLY A 36 0.86 15.32 1.97
C GLY A 36 0.20 14.03 1.47
N TRP A 37 -0.97 13.68 2.03
CA TRP A 37 -1.80 12.57 1.58
C TRP A 37 -3.13 13.05 1.04
N THR A 38 -3.71 12.27 0.15
CA THR A 38 -5.09 12.45 -0.33
C THR A 38 -5.97 11.37 0.27
N ALA A 39 -6.89 11.80 1.13
CA ALA A 39 -7.95 10.97 1.69
C ALA A 39 -9.18 11.03 0.78
N THR A 40 -9.59 9.89 0.22
CA THR A 40 -10.66 9.80 -0.76
C THR A 40 -11.30 8.40 -0.75
N GLN A 41 -12.07 8.08 -1.77
CA GLN A 41 -12.68 6.77 -2.00
C GLN A 41 -12.92 6.51 -3.48
N THR A 42 -13.03 5.23 -3.83
CA THR A 42 -13.63 4.78 -5.09
C THR A 42 -15.10 4.47 -4.85
N GLY A 43 -15.97 4.84 -5.75
CA GLY A 43 -17.41 4.61 -5.62
C GLY A 43 -18.10 5.60 -4.67
N SER A 44 -19.13 5.15 -3.97
CA SER A 44 -20.00 5.98 -3.13
C SER A 44 -19.70 5.84 -1.63
N GLY A 45 -20.33 6.69 -0.81
CA GLY A 45 -20.21 6.70 0.64
C GLY A 45 -19.40 7.88 1.17
N ALA A 46 -18.92 7.77 2.40
CA ALA A 46 -18.15 8.81 3.09
C ALA A 46 -16.98 8.15 3.86
N ALA A 47 -15.84 8.02 3.21
CA ALA A 47 -14.61 7.59 3.86
C ALA A 47 -14.18 8.63 4.90
N LYS A 48 -13.74 8.17 6.08
CA LYS A 48 -13.23 9.04 7.14
C LYS A 48 -11.82 8.59 7.53
N TRP A 49 -10.84 9.32 7.03
CA TRP A 49 -9.43 9.10 7.31
C TRP A 49 -8.92 10.15 8.29
N THR A 50 -8.37 9.72 9.41
CA THR A 50 -7.80 10.62 10.43
C THR A 50 -6.53 10.03 11.03
N VAL A 51 -5.63 10.90 11.44
CA VAL A 51 -4.55 10.51 12.36
C VAL A 51 -5.17 10.44 13.76
N ASP A 52 -5.07 9.30 14.42
CA ASP A 52 -5.65 9.04 15.73
C ASP A 52 -4.58 8.47 16.68
N LYS A 53 -4.77 8.61 17.99
CA LYS A 53 -3.93 7.96 19.00
C LYS A 53 -4.28 6.47 19.12
N ASP A 54 -3.26 5.62 19.15
CA ASP A 54 -3.40 4.20 19.46
C ASP A 54 -2.19 3.69 20.27
N ASN A 55 -2.39 3.43 21.56
CA ASN A 55 -1.33 2.96 22.46
C ASN A 55 -0.83 1.55 22.12
N SER A 56 -1.53 0.80 21.27
CA SER A 56 -1.11 -0.51 20.78
C SER A 56 -0.32 -0.45 19.47
N ALA A 57 -0.13 0.77 18.91
CA ALA A 57 0.58 0.95 17.64
C ALA A 57 2.02 0.41 17.71
N PRO A 58 2.54 -0.15 16.61
CA PRO A 58 3.94 -0.55 16.51
C PRO A 58 4.91 0.60 16.71
N SER A 59 4.68 1.75 16.07
CA SER A 59 5.21 3.03 16.48
C SER A 59 4.18 3.77 17.35
N ARG A 60 4.58 4.74 18.12
CA ARG A 60 3.69 5.47 19.05
C ARG A 60 3.95 6.96 18.98
N PRO A 61 2.93 7.82 19.19
CA PRO A 61 1.59 7.46 19.73
C PRO A 61 0.47 7.38 18.69
N ASN A 62 0.73 7.62 17.39
CA ASN A 62 -0.31 7.86 16.41
C ASN A 62 -0.38 6.79 15.31
N VAL A 63 -1.55 6.68 14.70
CA VAL A 63 -1.83 5.81 13.55
C VAL A 63 -2.65 6.57 12.53
N LEU A 64 -2.64 6.15 11.27
CA LEU A 64 -3.66 6.52 10.31
C LEU A 64 -4.85 5.58 10.45
N LYS A 65 -6.06 6.11 10.64
CA LYS A 65 -7.27 5.30 10.84
C LYS A 65 -8.34 5.64 9.83
N GLN A 66 -8.96 4.61 9.28
CA GLN A 66 -10.23 4.69 8.56
C GLN A 66 -11.37 4.28 9.49
N SER A 67 -12.44 5.10 9.58
CA SER A 67 -13.60 4.84 10.44
C SER A 67 -14.95 5.24 9.81
N GLY A 68 -14.95 5.64 8.53
CA GLY A 68 -16.18 5.92 7.79
C GLY A 68 -16.69 4.68 7.04
N GLN A 69 -17.76 4.87 6.25
CA GLN A 69 -18.33 3.84 5.40
C GLN A 69 -18.37 4.32 3.95
N ALA A 70 -17.69 3.59 3.06
CA ALA A 70 -17.66 3.87 1.62
C ALA A 70 -17.39 2.59 0.82
N THR A 71 -17.68 2.60 -0.47
CA THR A 71 -17.44 1.40 -1.30
C THR A 71 -16.00 0.91 -1.16
N PHE A 72 -15.02 1.77 -1.44
CA PHE A 72 -13.60 1.48 -1.22
C PHE A 72 -12.90 2.74 -0.70
N PRO A 73 -12.74 2.93 0.60
CA PRO A 73 -11.91 3.99 1.17
C PRO A 73 -10.45 3.87 0.73
N VAL A 74 -9.86 4.96 0.26
CA VAL A 74 -8.49 5.06 -0.25
C VAL A 74 -7.79 6.25 0.37
N CYS A 75 -6.54 6.06 0.82
CA CYS A 75 -5.68 7.16 1.26
C CYS A 75 -4.27 6.95 0.69
N PHE A 76 -3.77 7.90 -0.11
CA PHE A 76 -2.50 7.74 -0.82
C PHE A 76 -1.56 8.93 -0.65
N LYS A 77 -0.26 8.66 -0.68
CA LYS A 77 0.80 9.67 -0.56
C LYS A 77 0.99 10.39 -1.89
N ASN A 78 0.94 11.75 -1.84
CA ASN A 78 0.85 12.59 -3.03
C ASN A 78 2.15 12.68 -3.83
N ASP A 79 3.28 12.65 -3.16
CA ASP A 79 4.63 12.86 -3.69
C ASP A 79 5.34 11.55 -4.11
N THR A 80 4.58 10.47 -4.31
CA THR A 80 5.11 9.19 -4.78
C THR A 80 4.81 8.96 -6.27
N SER A 81 5.76 8.34 -6.99
CA SER A 81 5.61 7.89 -8.37
C SER A 81 6.54 6.69 -8.59
N ILE A 82 6.03 5.48 -8.32
CA ILE A 82 6.83 4.26 -8.28
C ILE A 82 6.38 3.32 -9.38
N LYS A 83 7.33 2.90 -10.23
CA LYS A 83 7.12 1.88 -11.27
C LYS A 83 7.46 0.49 -10.75
N ASP A 84 8.66 0.36 -10.18
CA ASP A 84 9.20 -0.87 -9.61
C ASP A 84 9.68 -0.59 -8.19
N GLY A 85 9.41 -1.50 -7.26
CA GLY A 85 9.74 -1.28 -5.85
C GLY A 85 8.94 -2.14 -4.90
N PHE A 86 8.61 -1.57 -3.76
CA PHE A 86 7.69 -2.19 -2.82
C PHE A 86 6.82 -1.16 -2.11
N VAL A 87 5.71 -1.64 -1.55
CA VAL A 87 4.89 -0.94 -0.55
C VAL A 87 4.56 -1.92 0.56
N GLU A 88 4.66 -1.47 1.81
CA GLU A 88 4.39 -2.25 3.01
C GLU A 88 3.64 -1.40 4.04
N VAL A 89 2.79 -2.02 4.83
CA VAL A 89 2.12 -1.35 5.95
C VAL A 89 1.87 -2.34 7.08
N LYS A 90 1.95 -1.86 8.31
CA LYS A 90 1.33 -2.54 9.45
C LYS A 90 -0.10 -2.06 9.57
N PHE A 91 -1.04 -3.00 9.69
CA PHE A 91 -2.46 -2.67 9.83
C PHE A 91 -3.12 -3.52 10.92
N LYS A 92 -4.17 -2.96 11.53
CA LYS A 92 -4.99 -3.64 12.54
C LYS A 92 -6.45 -3.51 12.14
N PRO A 93 -7.13 -4.60 11.71
CA PRO A 93 -8.57 -4.60 11.53
C PRO A 93 -9.23 -4.53 12.92
N ILE A 94 -10.03 -3.49 13.18
CA ILE A 94 -10.58 -3.20 14.51
C ILE A 94 -12.05 -3.62 14.59
N ALA A 95 -12.85 -3.22 13.59
CA ALA A 95 -14.27 -3.46 13.55
C ALA A 95 -14.79 -3.39 12.11
N GLY A 96 -16.03 -3.81 11.93
CA GLY A 96 -16.80 -3.86 10.70
C GLY A 96 -17.70 -5.08 10.72
N LYS A 97 -18.91 -4.96 10.20
CA LYS A 97 -19.86 -6.07 10.06
C LYS A 97 -19.90 -6.63 8.66
N GLU A 98 -19.73 -5.76 7.68
CA GLU A 98 -19.66 -6.12 6.25
C GLU A 98 -18.25 -6.54 5.86
N ASP A 99 -17.23 -5.81 6.38
CA ASP A 99 -15.83 -6.10 6.11
C ASP A 99 -14.93 -5.71 7.29
N GLN A 100 -13.79 -6.40 7.43
CA GLN A 100 -12.69 -6.02 8.31
C GLN A 100 -11.38 -6.14 7.55
N ALA A 101 -11.19 -5.26 6.58
CA ALA A 101 -10.10 -5.31 5.63
C ALA A 101 -9.07 -4.21 5.87
N GLY A 102 -7.79 -4.55 5.63
CA GLY A 102 -6.70 -3.61 5.50
C GLY A 102 -5.86 -3.97 4.28
N GLY A 103 -5.42 -2.99 3.51
CA GLY A 103 -4.70 -3.21 2.27
C GLY A 103 -3.73 -2.11 1.89
N VAL A 104 -2.88 -2.41 0.91
CA VAL A 104 -2.00 -1.47 0.22
C VAL A 104 -2.41 -1.35 -1.24
N ILE A 105 -2.19 -0.17 -1.80
CA ILE A 105 -2.35 0.11 -3.22
C ILE A 105 -1.02 0.54 -3.84
N TRP A 106 -0.83 0.19 -5.12
CA TRP A 106 0.34 0.62 -5.89
C TRP A 106 -0.03 0.92 -7.32
N ARG A 107 0.87 1.62 -8.02
CA ARG A 107 0.67 2.15 -9.37
C ARG A 107 -0.67 2.86 -9.53
N LEU A 108 -1.11 3.58 -8.49
CA LEU A 108 -2.34 4.36 -8.54
C LEU A 108 -2.18 5.50 -9.55
N GLN A 109 -3.03 5.51 -10.57
CA GLN A 109 -3.13 6.56 -11.58
C GLN A 109 -4.14 7.63 -11.13
N ASP A 110 -5.25 7.21 -10.54
CA ASP A 110 -6.30 8.01 -9.94
C ASP A 110 -7.12 7.17 -8.96
N ALA A 111 -8.14 7.75 -8.31
CA ALA A 111 -8.99 7.07 -7.33
C ALA A 111 -9.83 5.90 -7.90
N ASN A 112 -9.81 5.67 -9.22
CA ASN A 112 -10.58 4.63 -9.90
C ASN A 112 -9.70 3.62 -10.66
N ASN A 113 -8.36 3.82 -10.68
CA ASN A 113 -7.44 3.03 -11.51
C ASN A 113 -6.15 2.71 -10.73
N TYR A 114 -6.06 1.50 -10.14
CA TYR A 114 -4.94 1.08 -9.30
C TYR A 114 -4.96 -0.43 -9.03
N TYR A 115 -3.83 -0.97 -8.55
CA TYR A 115 -3.75 -2.31 -7.96
C TYR A 115 -3.97 -2.28 -6.45
N ILE A 116 -4.50 -3.40 -5.91
CA ILE A 116 -4.73 -3.58 -4.47
C ILE A 116 -4.28 -4.98 -4.06
N ALA A 117 -3.59 -5.08 -2.92
CA ALA A 117 -3.53 -6.29 -2.11
C ALA A 117 -4.16 -5.97 -0.75
N ARG A 118 -5.03 -6.86 -0.26
CA ARG A 118 -5.67 -6.71 1.04
C ARG A 118 -5.74 -8.02 1.82
N ALA A 119 -5.74 -7.95 3.14
CA ALA A 119 -6.13 -9.05 4.02
C ALA A 119 -7.44 -8.70 4.73
N ASN A 120 -8.28 -9.70 5.03
CA ASN A 120 -9.61 -9.52 5.62
C ASN A 120 -9.84 -10.51 6.76
N ALA A 121 -10.14 -9.98 7.96
CA ALA A 121 -10.33 -10.78 9.15
C ALA A 121 -11.67 -11.55 9.16
N LEU A 122 -12.72 -11.06 8.50
CA LEU A 122 -13.99 -11.78 8.41
C LEU A 122 -13.94 -12.94 7.41
N GLU A 123 -13.10 -12.80 6.37
CA GLU A 123 -12.99 -13.80 5.30
C GLU A 123 -11.79 -14.75 5.48
N ASN A 124 -10.85 -14.45 6.38
CA ASN A 124 -9.60 -15.19 6.58
C ASN A 124 -8.84 -15.44 5.27
N ASN A 125 -8.60 -14.37 4.52
CA ASN A 125 -7.87 -14.46 3.26
C ASN A 125 -7.05 -13.20 2.95
N VAL A 126 -6.08 -13.39 2.07
CA VAL A 126 -5.32 -12.35 1.38
C VAL A 126 -5.70 -12.40 -0.09
N THR A 127 -5.99 -11.26 -0.70
CA THR A 127 -6.47 -11.21 -2.08
C THR A 127 -5.84 -10.05 -2.83
N ILE A 128 -5.50 -10.27 -4.10
CA ILE A 128 -5.01 -9.25 -5.03
C ILE A 128 -6.07 -8.91 -6.08
N TYR A 129 -6.19 -7.63 -6.39
CA TYR A 129 -7.14 -7.10 -7.37
C TYR A 129 -6.49 -6.04 -8.24
N HIS A 130 -7.14 -5.74 -9.37
CA HIS A 130 -7.04 -4.41 -9.96
C HIS A 130 -8.41 -3.70 -9.93
N THR A 131 -8.37 -2.36 -9.86
CA THR A 131 -9.54 -1.50 -10.02
C THR A 131 -9.37 -0.72 -11.31
N ILE A 132 -10.32 -0.84 -12.23
CA ILE A 132 -10.34 -0.15 -13.52
C ILE A 132 -11.66 0.58 -13.64
N LYS A 133 -11.59 1.93 -13.84
CA LYS A 133 -12.79 2.79 -13.93
C LYS A 133 -13.73 2.57 -12.74
N GLY A 134 -13.17 2.41 -11.54
CA GLY A 134 -13.90 2.17 -10.30
C GLY A 134 -14.42 0.75 -10.09
N LYS A 135 -14.30 -0.16 -11.08
CA LYS A 135 -14.71 -1.55 -10.95
C LYS A 135 -13.55 -2.40 -10.45
N ARG A 136 -13.68 -2.96 -9.25
CA ARG A 136 -12.70 -3.88 -8.66
C ARG A 136 -12.89 -5.30 -9.20
N ILE A 137 -11.80 -5.90 -9.66
CA ILE A 137 -11.78 -7.27 -10.23
C ILE A 137 -10.77 -8.10 -9.45
N GLU A 138 -11.24 -9.19 -8.84
CA GLU A 138 -10.38 -10.16 -8.15
C GLU A 138 -9.52 -10.92 -9.16
N LYS A 139 -8.25 -11.11 -8.81
CA LYS A 139 -7.27 -11.79 -9.64
C LYS A 139 -6.78 -13.09 -9.01
N LYS A 140 -6.40 -13.04 -7.73
CA LYS A 140 -5.91 -14.21 -7.02
C LYS A 140 -6.17 -14.08 -5.53
N ARG A 141 -6.44 -15.21 -4.87
CA ARG A 141 -6.74 -15.31 -3.44
C ARG A 141 -5.92 -16.41 -2.80
N ALA A 142 -5.50 -16.18 -1.55
CA ALA A 142 -4.91 -17.18 -0.68
C ALA A 142 -5.69 -17.21 0.65
N ASN A 143 -6.08 -18.39 1.12
CA ASN A 143 -6.69 -18.56 2.43
C ASN A 143 -5.59 -18.50 3.48
N MET A 144 -5.66 -17.50 4.35
CA MET A 144 -4.71 -17.25 5.45
C MET A 144 -5.48 -16.66 6.62
N GLY A 145 -5.21 -17.15 7.83
CA GLY A 145 -5.81 -16.61 9.04
C GLY A 145 -5.44 -15.14 9.24
N VAL A 146 -6.43 -14.27 9.39
CA VAL A 146 -6.28 -12.84 9.68
C VAL A 146 -7.02 -12.52 10.97
N ALA A 147 -6.29 -12.26 12.06
CA ALA A 147 -6.90 -12.04 13.35
C ALA A 147 -7.43 -10.61 13.49
N SER A 148 -8.72 -10.46 13.82
CA SER A 148 -9.28 -9.16 14.20
C SER A 148 -8.64 -8.62 15.48
N GLY A 149 -8.46 -7.30 15.56
CA GLY A 149 -7.87 -6.62 16.72
C GLY A 149 -6.35 -6.80 16.89
N ARG A 150 -5.66 -7.43 15.94
CA ARG A 150 -4.21 -7.65 15.96
C ARG A 150 -3.52 -6.89 14.84
N TRP A 151 -2.27 -6.49 15.10
CA TRP A 151 -1.40 -5.91 14.10
C TRP A 151 -0.86 -6.99 13.17
N HIS A 152 -0.94 -6.73 11.88
CA HIS A 152 -0.44 -7.56 10.78
C HIS A 152 0.45 -6.73 9.88
N THR A 153 1.35 -7.37 9.14
CA THR A 153 2.16 -6.74 8.10
C THR A 153 1.71 -7.23 6.73
N LEU A 154 1.42 -6.32 5.83
CA LEU A 154 1.12 -6.62 4.43
C LEU A 154 2.09 -5.87 3.52
N ARG A 155 2.77 -6.61 2.67
CA ARG A 155 3.78 -6.10 1.73
C ARG A 155 3.48 -6.57 0.32
N VAL A 156 3.74 -5.70 -0.64
CA VAL A 156 3.78 -6.05 -2.06
C VAL A 156 5.12 -5.58 -2.63
N ASP A 157 5.90 -6.52 -3.16
CA ASP A 157 7.03 -6.24 -4.05
C ASP A 157 6.55 -6.30 -5.49
N PHE A 158 6.92 -5.31 -6.31
CA PHE A 158 6.51 -5.23 -7.70
C PHE A 158 7.67 -4.82 -8.62
N LYS A 159 7.85 -5.60 -9.71
CA LYS A 159 8.88 -5.36 -10.72
C LYS A 159 8.36 -5.78 -12.10
N GLY A 160 8.39 -4.86 -13.06
CA GLY A 160 7.77 -5.10 -14.37
C GLY A 160 6.28 -5.43 -14.22
N ASN A 161 5.86 -6.60 -14.67
CA ASN A 161 4.50 -7.11 -14.51
C ASN A 161 4.37 -8.15 -13.39
N HIS A 162 5.44 -8.45 -12.66
CA HIS A 162 5.45 -9.44 -11.59
C HIS A 162 5.23 -8.81 -10.21
N PHE A 163 4.32 -9.40 -9.43
CA PHE A 163 3.95 -8.96 -8.08
C PHE A 163 4.04 -10.11 -7.08
N THR A 164 4.67 -9.85 -5.94
CA THR A 164 4.72 -10.79 -4.81
C THR A 164 4.06 -10.16 -3.60
N VAL A 165 3.01 -10.79 -3.08
CA VAL A 165 2.32 -10.37 -1.85
C VAL A 165 2.82 -11.22 -0.69
N THR A 166 3.27 -10.55 0.37
CA THR A 166 3.72 -11.16 1.64
C THR A 166 2.81 -10.70 2.76
N PHE A 167 2.31 -11.63 3.56
CA PHE A 167 1.48 -11.38 4.74
C PHE A 167 2.13 -12.00 5.97
N ASP A 168 2.38 -11.20 7.02
CA ASP A 168 3.07 -11.60 8.24
C ASP A 168 4.37 -12.39 7.97
N GLY A 169 5.19 -11.89 7.05
CA GLY A 169 6.46 -12.49 6.64
C GLY A 169 6.35 -13.74 5.76
N ARG A 170 5.14 -14.21 5.43
CA ARG A 170 4.91 -15.41 4.59
C ARG A 170 4.43 -15.00 3.19
N LYS A 171 5.02 -15.56 2.15
CA LYS A 171 4.55 -15.36 0.78
C LYS A 171 3.13 -15.91 0.64
N ALA A 172 2.20 -15.03 0.31
CA ALA A 172 0.78 -15.33 0.14
C ALA A 172 0.43 -15.55 -1.34
N ILE A 173 0.85 -14.64 -2.21
CA ILE A 173 0.45 -14.63 -3.63
C ILE A 173 1.65 -14.21 -4.49
N GLU A 174 1.80 -14.86 -5.65
CA GLU A 174 2.52 -14.35 -6.81
C GLU A 174 1.55 -14.20 -7.96
N TRP A 175 1.66 -13.10 -8.70
CA TRP A 175 0.78 -12.80 -9.83
C TRP A 175 1.44 -11.89 -10.84
N ASP A 176 1.16 -12.12 -12.12
CA ASP A 176 1.64 -11.32 -13.24
C ASP A 176 0.48 -10.57 -13.89
N ASP A 177 0.64 -9.26 -14.07
CA ASP A 177 -0.36 -8.41 -14.76
C ASP A 177 0.30 -7.14 -15.29
N ASP A 178 -0.10 -6.70 -16.47
CA ASP A 178 0.44 -5.52 -17.14
C ASP A 178 -0.64 -4.44 -17.43
N THR A 179 -1.73 -4.45 -16.67
CA THR A 179 -2.82 -3.48 -16.81
C THR A 179 -2.32 -2.04 -16.59
N PHE A 180 -1.57 -1.79 -15.52
CA PHE A 180 -0.97 -0.48 -15.25
C PHE A 180 0.56 -0.57 -15.40
N LYS A 181 1.08 -0.07 -16.55
CA LYS A 181 2.52 -0.11 -16.89
C LYS A 181 3.28 1.12 -16.44
N ASN A 182 2.56 2.22 -16.18
CA ASN A 182 3.14 3.49 -15.79
C ASN A 182 3.46 3.52 -14.27
N PRO A 183 4.44 4.34 -13.84
CA PRO A 183 4.61 4.67 -12.44
C PRO A 183 3.31 5.25 -11.86
N GLY A 184 3.10 5.06 -10.58
CA GLY A 184 1.93 5.61 -9.89
C GLY A 184 2.16 5.75 -8.40
N LYS A 185 1.14 6.28 -7.71
CA LYS A 185 1.21 6.51 -6.28
C LYS A 185 1.03 5.21 -5.49
N VAL A 186 1.45 5.25 -4.21
CA VAL A 186 1.24 4.18 -3.23
C VAL A 186 0.41 4.70 -2.06
N GLY A 187 -0.28 3.80 -1.37
CA GLY A 187 -1.14 4.17 -0.25
C GLY A 187 -1.79 2.98 0.41
N VAL A 188 -2.82 3.26 1.21
CA VAL A 188 -3.61 2.29 1.97
C VAL A 188 -5.07 2.26 1.51
N TRP A 189 -5.74 1.15 1.81
CA TRP A 189 -7.08 0.85 1.30
C TRP A 189 -7.88 0.05 2.33
N THR A 190 -9.21 0.30 2.36
CA THR A 190 -10.15 -0.55 3.08
C THR A 190 -11.41 -0.81 2.24
N LYS A 191 -12.39 -1.51 2.80
CA LYS A 191 -13.68 -1.79 2.16
C LYS A 191 -14.83 -1.57 3.12
N ALA A 192 -15.94 -1.06 2.58
CA ALA A 192 -17.23 -0.91 3.24
C ALA A 192 -17.15 -0.21 4.61
N ASP A 193 -17.58 -0.86 5.66
CA ASP A 193 -17.61 -0.37 7.04
C ASP A 193 -16.37 -0.75 7.86
N SER A 194 -15.28 -1.19 7.20
CA SER A 194 -14.04 -1.57 7.89
C SER A 194 -13.49 -0.41 8.72
N VAL A 195 -13.37 -0.59 10.02
CA VAL A 195 -12.58 0.28 10.90
C VAL A 195 -11.19 -0.33 11.02
N THR A 196 -10.20 0.35 10.44
CA THR A 196 -8.83 -0.18 10.34
C THR A 196 -7.81 0.90 10.68
N ALA A 197 -6.84 0.56 11.53
CA ALA A 197 -5.67 1.38 11.82
C ALA A 197 -4.49 0.91 10.98
N PHE A 198 -3.65 1.87 10.56
CA PHE A 198 -2.44 1.68 9.77
C PHE A 198 -1.27 2.40 10.42
N ASP A 199 -0.10 1.77 10.40
CA ASP A 199 1.13 2.29 10.96
C ASP A 199 2.35 1.82 10.17
N ASP A 200 3.51 2.45 10.36
CA ASP A 200 4.77 2.09 9.71
C ASP A 200 4.61 1.85 8.20
N PHE A 201 3.93 2.79 7.50
CA PHE A 201 3.79 2.71 6.05
C PHE A 201 5.14 2.94 5.38
N SER A 202 5.65 1.92 4.70
CA SER A 202 6.97 1.93 4.08
C SER A 202 6.89 1.69 2.59
N TYR A 203 7.78 2.32 1.84
CA TYR A 203 7.90 2.14 0.39
C TYR A 203 9.30 2.47 -0.10
N ALA A 204 9.68 1.91 -1.25
CA ALA A 204 10.86 2.31 -2.00
C ALA A 204 10.66 2.10 -3.49
N SER A 205 11.31 2.95 -4.31
CA SER A 205 11.54 2.71 -5.72
C SER A 205 12.83 1.88 -5.88
N LYS A 206 12.85 0.91 -6.79
CA LYS A 206 14.04 0.10 -7.15
C LYS A 206 14.50 0.44 -8.54
#